data_7beccc919a1857ae1d183e9664007f34
#
_entry.id   7beccc919a1857ae1d183e9664007f34
#
_cell.length_a   1.000
_cell.length_b   1.000
_cell.length_c   1.000
_cell.angle_alpha   90.00
_cell.angle_beta   90.00
_cell.angle_gamma   90.00
#
_symmetry.space_group_name_H-M   'P 1'
#
loop_
_entity.id
_entity.type
_entity.pdbx_description
1 polymer ?
#
loop_
_entity_poly.entity_id
_entity_poly.type
_entity_poly.pdbx_seq_one_letter_code
_entity_poly.pdbx_strand_id
1 'polypeptide(L)'
;DFVLQVWRTFKLAPNGEDLRFLADCWPAAVQALHYLKTFDVNNDGLPDNGGAPDQTFDDWPLKGVSAYCGALWIAALEAALAMAQQLQLAMGLDTAGEQRTFGAWLEQSRANFDALLWNGEYYNIDAESGTPVVMADQLCGDFYARLLGLPAVVADARAHSALKAVKEACFEGFQGGRLGVANGLRRDGTPLDPNGTHP
;
A
#
# COMPACT_ATOMS: atom_id res chain seq x y z
N ASP A 1 4.12 -0.41 -6.79
CA ASP A 1 4.91 -1.67 -6.78
C ASP A 1 6.36 -1.50 -7.24
N PHE A 2 6.64 -0.83 -8.39
CA PHE A 2 7.98 -0.78 -8.99
C PHE A 2 9.07 -0.35 -7.98
N VAL A 3 8.88 0.75 -7.26
CA VAL A 3 9.85 1.26 -6.28
C VAL A 3 10.12 0.25 -5.15
N LEU A 4 9.07 -0.41 -4.65
CA LEU A 4 9.18 -1.47 -3.64
C LEU A 4 9.94 -2.69 -4.19
N GLN A 5 9.72 -3.06 -5.45
CA GLN A 5 10.45 -4.16 -6.10
C GLN A 5 11.93 -3.84 -6.28
N VAL A 6 12.27 -2.59 -6.64
CA VAL A 6 13.67 -2.15 -6.72
C VAL A 6 14.33 -2.26 -5.35
N TRP A 7 13.70 -1.70 -4.31
CA TRP A 7 14.22 -1.77 -2.95
C TRP A 7 14.35 -3.21 -2.45
N ARG A 8 13.33 -4.05 -2.71
CA ARG A 8 13.36 -5.47 -2.37
C ARG A 8 14.53 -6.19 -3.03
N THR A 9 14.71 -5.97 -4.35
CA THR A 9 15.80 -6.60 -5.10
C THR A 9 17.15 -6.18 -4.53
N PHE A 10 17.34 -4.90 -4.23
CA PHE A 10 18.54 -4.39 -3.60
C PHE A 10 18.80 -5.03 -2.22
N LYS A 11 17.80 -5.08 -1.35
CA LYS A 11 17.95 -5.59 0.03
C LYS A 11 18.12 -7.11 0.12
N LEU A 12 17.48 -7.86 -0.77
CA LEU A 12 17.42 -9.32 -0.72
C LEU A 12 18.29 -10.01 -1.77
N ALA A 13 19.15 -9.26 -2.47
CA ALA A 13 20.05 -9.82 -3.47
C ALA A 13 21.01 -10.86 -2.83
N PRO A 14 21.16 -12.06 -3.40
CA PRO A 14 22.02 -13.12 -2.84
C PRO A 14 23.49 -12.72 -2.72
N ASN A 15 23.95 -11.79 -3.54
CA ASN A 15 25.34 -11.31 -3.59
C ASN A 15 25.56 -10.03 -2.77
N GLY A 16 24.58 -9.61 -1.97
CA GLY A 16 24.61 -8.36 -1.20
C GLY A 16 23.99 -7.17 -1.92
N GLU A 17 24.02 -6.03 -1.27
CA GLU A 17 23.43 -4.78 -1.74
C GLU A 17 24.21 -4.19 -2.92
N ASP A 18 23.66 -4.25 -4.13
CA ASP A 18 24.25 -3.68 -5.33
C ASP A 18 23.85 -2.21 -5.49
N LEU A 19 24.75 -1.31 -5.08
CA LEU A 19 24.57 0.14 -5.19
C LEU A 19 24.46 0.63 -6.64
N ARG A 20 25.09 -0.05 -7.57
CA ARG A 20 25.05 0.31 -8.99
C ARG A 20 23.66 0.03 -9.56
N PHE A 21 23.11 -1.16 -9.24
CA PHE A 21 21.72 -1.48 -9.57
C PHE A 21 20.75 -0.45 -9.01
N LEU A 22 20.95 -0.05 -7.75
CA LEU A 22 20.09 0.95 -7.09
C LEU A 22 20.18 2.31 -7.82
N ALA A 23 21.41 2.76 -8.17
CA ALA A 23 21.64 4.00 -8.89
C ALA A 23 21.04 3.98 -10.30
N ASP A 24 21.17 2.87 -11.02
CA ASP A 24 20.62 2.70 -12.36
C ASP A 24 19.07 2.73 -12.37
N CYS A 25 18.43 2.22 -11.30
CA CYS A 25 16.98 2.22 -11.16
C CYS A 25 16.41 3.54 -10.59
N TRP A 26 17.23 4.37 -9.94
CA TRP A 26 16.78 5.57 -9.23
C TRP A 26 16.00 6.56 -10.09
N PRO A 27 16.46 6.95 -11.31
CA PRO A 27 15.70 7.89 -12.15
C PRO A 27 14.30 7.40 -12.49
N ALA A 28 14.15 6.10 -12.79
CA ALA A 28 12.87 5.49 -13.09
C ALA A 28 11.96 5.42 -11.85
N ALA A 29 12.52 5.17 -10.66
CA ALA A 29 11.80 5.18 -9.39
C ALA A 29 11.23 6.58 -9.09
N VAL A 30 12.04 7.64 -9.27
CA VAL A 30 11.62 9.03 -9.13
C VAL A 30 10.47 9.35 -10.09
N GLN A 31 10.63 9.01 -11.37
CA GLN A 31 9.62 9.26 -12.39
C GLN A 31 8.30 8.52 -12.08
N ALA A 32 8.37 7.28 -11.63
CA ALA A 32 7.19 6.49 -11.27
C ALA A 32 6.40 7.12 -10.11
N LEU A 33 7.08 7.65 -9.10
CA LEU A 33 6.42 8.34 -7.98
C LEU A 33 5.78 9.66 -8.43
N HIS A 34 6.48 10.47 -9.22
CA HIS A 34 5.90 11.69 -9.78
C HIS A 34 4.68 11.41 -10.65
N TYR A 35 4.73 10.35 -11.47
CA TYR A 35 3.59 9.94 -12.28
C TYR A 35 2.42 9.53 -11.38
N LEU A 36 2.65 8.69 -10.36
CA LEU A 36 1.59 8.24 -9.47
C LEU A 36 0.98 9.40 -8.65
N LYS A 37 1.79 10.40 -8.29
CA LYS A 37 1.30 11.63 -7.62
C LYS A 37 0.30 12.42 -8.47
N THR A 38 0.30 12.27 -9.81
CA THR A 38 -0.68 12.94 -10.65
C THR A 38 -2.12 12.43 -10.47
N PHE A 39 -2.29 11.27 -9.85
CA PHE A 39 -3.58 10.71 -9.50
C PHE A 39 -4.12 11.19 -8.14
N ASP A 40 -3.34 11.92 -7.36
CA ASP A 40 -3.83 12.65 -6.19
C ASP A 40 -4.53 13.93 -6.65
N VAL A 41 -5.82 13.80 -7.01
CA VAL A 41 -6.56 14.89 -7.69
C VAL A 41 -7.11 15.93 -6.72
N ASN A 42 -7.28 15.56 -5.45
CA ASN A 42 -7.80 16.42 -4.39
C ASN A 42 -6.69 17.02 -3.48
N ASN A 43 -5.42 16.65 -3.73
CA ASN A 43 -4.24 17.05 -2.96
C ASN A 43 -4.29 16.63 -1.49
N ASP A 44 -4.84 15.46 -1.17
CA ASP A 44 -4.79 14.88 0.17
C ASP A 44 -3.50 14.08 0.44
N GLY A 45 -2.64 13.95 -0.57
CA GLY A 45 -1.36 13.26 -0.50
C GLY A 45 -1.41 11.79 -0.92
N LEU A 46 -2.57 11.27 -1.29
CA LEU A 46 -2.79 9.87 -1.63
C LEU A 46 -3.34 9.75 -3.07
N PRO A 47 -2.86 8.80 -3.88
CA PRO A 47 -3.43 8.56 -5.20
C PRO A 47 -4.87 8.05 -5.13
N ASP A 48 -5.74 8.62 -5.96
CA ASP A 48 -7.13 8.22 -6.10
C ASP A 48 -7.31 7.11 -7.15
N ASN A 49 -8.25 6.20 -6.88
CA ASN A 49 -8.76 5.22 -7.83
C ASN A 49 -9.97 5.80 -8.57
N GLY A 50 -10.07 5.53 -9.87
CA GLY A 50 -11.10 6.11 -10.75
C GLY A 50 -12.41 5.33 -10.86
N GLY A 51 -12.57 4.24 -10.13
CA GLY A 51 -13.75 3.36 -10.23
C GLY A 51 -13.75 2.43 -11.44
N ALA A 52 -12.64 2.38 -12.18
CA ALA A 52 -12.39 1.41 -13.23
C ALA A 52 -11.30 0.42 -12.77
N PRO A 53 -11.10 -0.72 -13.45
CA PRO A 53 -9.98 -1.61 -13.17
C PRO A 53 -8.64 -0.89 -13.40
N ASP A 54 -8.07 -0.32 -12.36
CA ASP A 54 -6.86 0.50 -12.38
C ASP A 54 -5.79 0.01 -11.38
N GLN A 55 -6.02 -1.16 -10.80
CA GLN A 55 -5.14 -1.77 -9.80
C GLN A 55 -5.19 -3.31 -9.91
N THR A 56 -4.49 -4.01 -9.01
CA THR A 56 -4.32 -5.48 -9.08
C THR A 56 -5.63 -6.27 -8.85
N PHE A 57 -6.63 -5.67 -8.19
CA PHE A 57 -7.96 -6.25 -8.00
C PHE A 57 -8.88 -5.82 -9.16
N ASP A 58 -8.63 -6.30 -10.35
CA ASP A 58 -9.22 -5.86 -11.61
C ASP A 58 -10.74 -5.73 -11.61
N ASP A 59 -11.43 -6.57 -10.85
CA ASP A 59 -12.89 -6.60 -10.79
C ASP A 59 -13.48 -5.66 -9.73
N TRP A 60 -12.64 -5.01 -8.92
CA TRP A 60 -13.12 -4.14 -7.84
C TRP A 60 -13.08 -2.68 -8.26
N PRO A 61 -14.23 -2.03 -8.40
CA PRO A 61 -14.31 -0.63 -8.80
C PRO A 61 -14.01 0.30 -7.61
N LEU A 62 -12.75 0.33 -7.14
CA LEU A 62 -12.32 1.20 -6.06
C LEU A 62 -12.45 2.67 -6.45
N LYS A 63 -12.86 3.53 -5.52
CA LYS A 63 -13.08 4.96 -5.74
C LYS A 63 -12.41 5.82 -4.68
N GLY A 64 -11.75 6.89 -5.16
CA GLY A 64 -10.95 7.74 -4.29
C GLY A 64 -9.77 6.97 -3.69
N VAL A 65 -9.31 7.36 -2.52
CA VAL A 65 -8.22 6.68 -1.83
C VAL A 65 -8.64 5.27 -1.43
N SER A 66 -7.83 4.26 -1.76
CA SER A 66 -8.06 2.88 -1.33
C SER A 66 -7.03 2.41 -0.32
N ALA A 67 -7.41 1.48 0.55
CA ALA A 67 -6.50 0.89 1.54
C ALA A 67 -5.31 0.20 0.86
N TYR A 68 -5.57 -0.53 -0.22
CA TYR A 68 -4.56 -1.25 -0.98
C TYR A 68 -3.54 -0.31 -1.64
N CYS A 69 -4.00 0.61 -2.50
CA CYS A 69 -3.12 1.52 -3.24
C CYS A 69 -2.48 2.57 -2.32
N GLY A 70 -3.23 3.11 -1.36
CA GLY A 70 -2.72 4.11 -0.42
C GLY A 70 -1.63 3.57 0.49
N ALA A 71 -1.79 2.35 1.01
CA ALA A 71 -0.75 1.71 1.82
C ALA A 71 0.51 1.39 1.00
N LEU A 72 0.36 0.91 -0.24
CA LEU A 72 1.49 0.68 -1.16
C LEU A 72 2.19 1.98 -1.56
N TRP A 73 1.45 3.08 -1.72
CA TRP A 73 2.01 4.40 -1.97
C TRP A 73 2.90 4.87 -0.81
N ILE A 74 2.40 4.80 0.43
CA ILE A 74 3.17 5.16 1.63
C ILE A 74 4.44 4.31 1.73
N ALA A 75 4.33 2.99 1.56
CA ALA A 75 5.47 2.09 1.58
C ALA A 75 6.49 2.41 0.46
N ALA A 76 6.01 2.80 -0.74
CA ALA A 76 6.88 3.19 -1.84
C ALA A 76 7.63 4.51 -1.58
N LEU A 77 7.01 5.47 -0.91
CA LEU A 77 7.67 6.71 -0.47
C LEU A 77 8.76 6.41 0.57
N GLU A 78 8.50 5.54 1.55
CA GLU A 78 9.51 5.09 2.52
C GLU A 78 10.69 4.40 1.82
N ALA A 79 10.41 3.51 0.86
CA ALA A 79 11.44 2.85 0.08
C ALA A 79 12.28 3.87 -0.73
N ALA A 80 11.64 4.84 -1.37
CA ALA A 80 12.34 5.87 -2.13
C ALA A 80 13.22 6.76 -1.25
N LEU A 81 12.76 7.12 -0.06
CA LEU A 81 13.58 7.85 0.91
C LEU A 81 14.78 7.03 1.38
N ALA A 82 14.60 5.74 1.64
CA ALA A 82 15.69 4.83 1.98
C ALA A 82 16.70 4.68 0.83
N MET A 83 16.21 4.55 -0.43
CA MET A 83 17.05 4.54 -1.63
C MET A 83 17.86 5.83 -1.76
N ALA A 84 17.21 6.99 -1.62
CA ALA A 84 17.83 8.30 -1.73
C ALA A 84 18.95 8.49 -0.69
N GLN A 85 18.70 8.12 0.56
CA GLN A 85 19.68 8.16 1.63
C GLN A 85 20.88 7.25 1.35
N GLN A 86 20.61 6.01 0.90
CA GLN A 86 21.66 5.04 0.60
C GLN A 86 22.56 5.54 -0.54
N LEU A 87 21.98 6.06 -1.63
CA LEU A 87 22.71 6.61 -2.77
C LEU A 87 23.52 7.86 -2.39
N GLN A 88 22.96 8.74 -1.57
CA GLN A 88 23.68 9.92 -1.10
C GLN A 88 24.87 9.54 -0.22
N LEU A 89 24.68 8.65 0.75
CA LEU A 89 25.73 8.27 1.70
C LEU A 89 26.83 7.44 1.04
N ALA A 90 26.48 6.49 0.19
CA ALA A 90 27.45 5.54 -0.35
C ALA A 90 28.08 5.98 -1.67
N MET A 91 27.42 6.81 -2.47
CA MET A 91 27.87 7.24 -3.80
C MET A 91 28.01 8.76 -3.95
N GLY A 92 27.58 9.55 -2.96
CA GLY A 92 27.60 11.01 -3.05
C GLY A 92 26.60 11.59 -4.06
N LEU A 93 25.57 10.83 -4.44
CA LEU A 93 24.56 11.30 -5.38
C LEU A 93 23.72 12.38 -4.69
N ASP A 94 23.53 13.53 -5.37
CA ASP A 94 22.64 14.57 -4.84
C ASP A 94 21.16 14.16 -5.01
N THR A 95 20.54 13.78 -3.92
CA THR A 95 19.13 13.37 -3.82
C THR A 95 18.33 14.27 -2.87
N ALA A 96 18.92 15.40 -2.45
CA ALA A 96 18.31 16.25 -1.43
C ALA A 96 16.96 16.86 -1.88
N GLY A 97 16.80 17.10 -3.17
CA GLY A 97 15.53 17.59 -3.74
C GLY A 97 14.41 16.57 -3.57
N GLU A 98 14.66 15.35 -4.00
CA GLU A 98 13.72 14.23 -3.92
C GLU A 98 13.40 13.85 -2.48
N GLN A 99 14.40 13.85 -1.59
CA GLN A 99 14.17 13.59 -0.17
C GLN A 99 13.20 14.58 0.46
N ARG A 100 13.34 15.88 0.16
CA ARG A 100 12.38 16.90 0.65
C ARG A 100 10.99 16.70 0.07
N THR A 101 10.89 16.43 -1.23
CA THR A 101 9.62 16.26 -1.94
C THR A 101 8.87 15.01 -1.42
N PHE A 102 9.55 13.87 -1.41
CA PHE A 102 8.95 12.61 -0.96
C PHE A 102 8.66 12.61 0.54
N GLY A 103 9.49 13.28 1.34
CA GLY A 103 9.23 13.46 2.76
C GLY A 103 7.95 14.26 3.03
N ALA A 104 7.72 15.34 2.28
CA ALA A 104 6.49 16.11 2.41
C ALA A 104 5.25 15.34 1.96
N TRP A 105 5.34 14.57 0.85
CA TRP A 105 4.25 13.71 0.42
C TRP A 105 3.96 12.60 1.43
N LEU A 106 4.99 11.99 1.99
CA LEU A 106 4.86 10.94 3.01
C LEU A 106 4.15 11.44 4.27
N GLU A 107 4.56 12.61 4.77
CA GLU A 107 3.93 13.23 5.95
C GLU A 107 2.44 13.46 5.72
N GLN A 108 2.07 14.05 4.58
CA GLN A 108 0.69 14.29 4.20
C GLN A 108 -0.10 12.99 4.04
N SER A 109 0.47 12.02 3.32
CA SER A 109 -0.16 10.71 3.09
C SER A 109 -0.47 9.99 4.40
N ARG A 110 0.49 9.96 5.35
CA ARG A 110 0.29 9.30 6.64
C ARG A 110 -0.79 9.98 7.48
N ALA A 111 -0.84 11.32 7.46
CA ALA A 111 -1.85 12.07 8.19
C ALA A 111 -3.27 11.76 7.71
N ASN A 112 -3.45 11.59 6.40
CA ASN A 112 -4.76 11.42 5.78
C ASN A 112 -5.20 9.96 5.62
N PHE A 113 -4.28 9.02 5.44
CA PHE A 113 -4.60 7.60 5.25
C PHE A 113 -5.51 7.03 6.35
N ASP A 114 -5.10 7.24 7.60
CA ASP A 114 -5.90 6.79 8.74
C ASP A 114 -7.22 7.55 8.89
N ALA A 115 -7.21 8.84 8.60
CA ALA A 115 -8.39 9.70 8.75
C ALA A 115 -9.48 9.33 7.71
N LEU A 116 -9.09 8.94 6.51
CA LEU A 116 -10.00 8.61 5.42
C LEU A 116 -10.51 7.17 5.49
N LEU A 117 -9.68 6.23 5.92
CA LEU A 117 -9.96 4.80 5.73
C LEU A 117 -10.21 4.02 7.02
N TRP A 118 -9.70 4.46 8.18
CA TRP A 118 -9.88 3.72 9.43
C TRP A 118 -11.28 3.88 10.00
N ASN A 119 -12.05 2.79 10.09
CA ASN A 119 -13.42 2.80 10.60
C ASN A 119 -13.57 2.47 12.10
N GLY A 120 -12.46 2.32 12.81
CA GLY A 120 -12.43 1.95 14.23
C GLY A 120 -12.06 0.49 14.48
N GLU A 121 -12.15 -0.38 13.46
CA GLU A 121 -11.85 -1.80 13.57
C GLU A 121 -10.91 -2.31 12.48
N TYR A 122 -11.12 -1.88 11.23
CA TYR A 122 -10.32 -2.24 10.06
C TYR A 122 -10.30 -1.06 9.07
N TYR A 123 -9.53 -1.18 7.97
CA TYR A 123 -9.51 -0.17 6.92
C TYR A 123 -10.61 -0.45 5.89
N ASN A 124 -11.46 0.55 5.62
CA ASN A 124 -12.39 0.49 4.50
C ASN A 124 -11.64 0.24 3.20
N ILE A 125 -12.25 -0.46 2.25
CA ILE A 125 -11.59 -0.77 0.98
C ILE A 125 -11.19 0.50 0.23
N ASP A 126 -12.06 1.52 0.29
CA ASP A 126 -11.83 2.85 -0.25
C ASP A 126 -12.63 3.92 0.50
N ALA A 127 -12.36 5.19 0.15
CA ALA A 127 -12.95 6.33 0.84
C ALA A 127 -14.35 6.72 0.30
N GLU A 128 -14.73 6.31 -0.92
CA GLU A 128 -15.89 6.90 -1.61
C GLU A 128 -16.97 5.90 -2.00
N SER A 129 -16.67 4.61 -2.20
CA SER A 129 -17.69 3.63 -2.63
C SER A 129 -18.72 3.30 -1.56
N GLY A 130 -18.34 3.43 -0.29
CA GLY A 130 -19.17 3.00 0.83
C GLY A 130 -19.41 1.48 0.90
N THR A 131 -18.61 0.70 0.19
CA THR A 131 -18.71 -0.76 0.12
C THR A 131 -18.33 -1.40 1.44
N PRO A 132 -19.25 -2.12 2.13
CA PRO A 132 -19.03 -2.62 3.49
C PRO A 132 -18.31 -3.97 3.49
N VAL A 133 -17.08 -3.99 2.99
CA VAL A 133 -16.25 -5.20 2.83
C VAL A 133 -14.98 -5.10 3.68
N VAL A 134 -14.66 -6.18 4.37
CA VAL A 134 -13.34 -6.43 4.94
C VAL A 134 -12.46 -6.97 3.81
N MET A 135 -11.55 -6.16 3.28
CA MET A 135 -10.61 -6.57 2.26
C MET A 135 -9.46 -7.36 2.89
N ALA A 136 -9.11 -8.52 2.34
CA ALA A 136 -8.02 -9.35 2.88
C ALA A 136 -6.66 -8.65 2.76
N ASP A 137 -6.42 -7.92 1.68
CA ASP A 137 -5.15 -7.28 1.37
C ASP A 137 -5.07 -5.80 1.77
N GLN A 138 -5.95 -5.33 2.66
CA GLN A 138 -5.96 -3.95 3.15
C GLN A 138 -4.62 -3.51 3.78
N LEU A 139 -3.80 -4.44 4.24
CA LEU A 139 -2.48 -4.20 4.84
C LEU A 139 -1.32 -4.55 3.91
N CYS A 140 -1.53 -4.69 2.60
CA CYS A 140 -0.50 -5.10 1.65
C CYS A 140 0.74 -4.19 1.70
N GLY A 141 0.57 -2.87 1.73
CA GLY A 141 1.67 -1.91 1.84
C GLY A 141 2.40 -2.00 3.19
N ASP A 142 1.68 -2.20 4.29
CA ASP A 142 2.28 -2.38 5.63
C ASP A 142 3.09 -3.69 5.71
N PHE A 143 2.58 -4.77 5.11
CA PHE A 143 3.30 -6.03 4.97
C PHE A 143 4.63 -5.85 4.23
N TYR A 144 4.61 -5.18 3.07
CA TYR A 144 5.84 -4.92 2.30
C TYR A 144 6.81 -4.02 3.05
N ALA A 145 6.34 -2.96 3.70
CA ALA A 145 7.19 -2.08 4.49
C ALA A 145 7.93 -2.87 5.59
N ARG A 146 7.20 -3.66 6.38
CA ARG A 146 7.79 -4.48 7.45
C ARG A 146 8.74 -5.55 6.92
N LEU A 147 8.36 -6.27 5.85
CA LEU A 147 9.20 -7.28 5.22
C LEU A 147 10.55 -6.71 4.76
N LEU A 148 10.56 -5.46 4.31
CA LEU A 148 11.74 -4.79 3.74
C LEU A 148 12.50 -3.94 4.77
N GLY A 149 12.14 -4.00 6.05
CA GLY A 149 12.79 -3.24 7.12
C GLY A 149 12.55 -1.74 7.05
N LEU A 150 11.47 -1.32 6.40
CA LEU A 150 11.01 0.06 6.32
C LEU A 150 10.10 0.40 7.52
N PRO A 151 9.90 1.69 7.83
CA PRO A 151 8.91 2.10 8.81
C PRO A 151 7.52 1.56 8.47
N ALA A 152 6.82 1.04 9.49
CA ALA A 152 5.46 0.52 9.32
C ALA A 152 4.51 1.59 8.74
N VAL A 153 3.60 1.18 7.86
CA VAL A 153 2.60 2.08 7.29
C VAL A 153 1.55 2.43 8.33
N VAL A 154 1.12 1.46 9.12
CA VAL A 154 0.06 1.62 10.12
C VAL A 154 0.57 1.24 11.51
N ALA A 155 -0.07 1.77 12.56
CA ALA A 155 0.26 1.44 13.94
C ALA A 155 -0.04 -0.04 14.25
N ASP A 156 0.77 -0.68 15.09
CA ASP A 156 0.64 -2.10 15.45
C ASP A 156 -0.75 -2.46 15.96
N ALA A 157 -1.34 -1.63 16.80
CA ALA A 157 -2.69 -1.86 17.32
C ALA A 157 -3.76 -1.92 16.22
N ARG A 158 -3.64 -1.06 15.19
CA ARG A 158 -4.54 -1.06 14.03
C ARG A 158 -4.27 -2.25 13.11
N ALA A 159 -3.00 -2.58 12.88
CA ALA A 159 -2.64 -3.79 12.13
C ALA A 159 -3.23 -5.05 12.77
N HIS A 160 -3.11 -5.21 14.08
CA HIS A 160 -3.72 -6.33 14.82
C HIS A 160 -5.25 -6.37 14.71
N SER A 161 -5.90 -5.20 14.85
CA SER A 161 -7.37 -5.11 14.73
C SER A 161 -7.84 -5.48 13.33
N ALA A 162 -7.19 -4.92 12.29
CA ALA A 162 -7.50 -5.22 10.90
C ALA A 162 -7.28 -6.71 10.55
N LEU A 163 -6.16 -7.30 10.98
CA LEU A 163 -5.89 -8.73 10.79
C LEU A 163 -6.91 -9.62 11.51
N LYS A 164 -7.37 -9.21 12.69
CA LYS A 164 -8.45 -9.91 13.39
C LYS A 164 -9.74 -9.87 12.58
N ALA A 165 -10.12 -8.73 12.02
CA ALA A 165 -11.29 -8.60 11.15
C ALA A 165 -11.17 -9.48 9.90
N VAL A 166 -10.01 -9.50 9.24
CA VAL A 166 -9.72 -10.39 8.10
C VAL A 166 -9.83 -11.85 8.50
N LYS A 167 -9.23 -12.25 9.62
CA LYS A 167 -9.32 -13.63 10.11
C LYS A 167 -10.77 -14.05 10.33
N GLU A 168 -11.55 -13.25 11.03
CA GLU A 168 -12.93 -13.58 11.38
C GLU A 168 -13.86 -13.59 10.16
N ALA A 169 -13.78 -12.56 9.30
CA ALA A 169 -14.66 -12.45 8.13
C ALA A 169 -14.17 -13.31 6.96
N CYS A 170 -12.91 -13.07 6.52
CA CYS A 170 -12.43 -13.63 5.25
C CYS A 170 -11.87 -15.05 5.36
N PHE A 171 -11.39 -15.47 6.53
CA PHE A 171 -10.89 -16.83 6.74
C PHE A 171 -11.94 -17.72 7.42
N GLU A 172 -12.34 -17.42 8.65
CA GLU A 172 -13.27 -18.24 9.41
C GLU A 172 -14.70 -18.22 8.82
N GLY A 173 -15.15 -17.03 8.35
CA GLY A 173 -16.44 -16.86 7.65
C GLY A 173 -16.47 -17.56 6.29
N PHE A 174 -15.35 -17.65 5.59
CA PHE A 174 -15.29 -18.32 4.27
C PHE A 174 -15.19 -19.83 4.41
N GLN A 175 -16.29 -20.51 4.14
CA GLN A 175 -16.37 -21.99 4.16
C GLN A 175 -15.81 -22.62 5.46
N GLY A 176 -15.93 -21.92 6.58
CA GLY A 176 -15.43 -22.37 7.88
C GLY A 176 -13.90 -22.51 7.94
N GLY A 177 -13.18 -21.70 7.19
CA GLY A 177 -11.71 -21.69 7.16
C GLY A 177 -11.05 -22.84 6.40
N ARG A 178 -11.83 -23.63 5.65
CA ARG A 178 -11.31 -24.86 4.99
C ARG A 178 -10.72 -24.61 3.61
N LEU A 179 -11.07 -23.54 2.95
CA LEU A 179 -10.69 -23.27 1.55
C LEU A 179 -9.72 -22.11 1.39
N GLY A 180 -9.19 -21.56 2.50
CA GLY A 180 -8.29 -20.43 2.48
C GLY A 180 -8.99 -19.12 2.85
N VAL A 181 -8.46 -18.00 2.36
CA VAL A 181 -8.95 -16.64 2.66
C VAL A 181 -9.65 -16.09 1.44
N ALA A 182 -10.89 -15.62 1.58
CA ALA A 182 -11.57 -14.85 0.54
C ALA A 182 -10.91 -13.47 0.38
N ASN A 183 -10.90 -12.92 -0.84
CA ASN A 183 -10.35 -11.58 -1.12
C ASN A 183 -11.06 -10.48 -0.32
N GLY A 184 -12.37 -10.66 -0.05
CA GLY A 184 -13.14 -9.78 0.81
C GLY A 184 -14.53 -10.33 1.07
N LEU A 185 -15.04 -10.07 2.25
CA LEU A 185 -16.40 -10.42 2.67
C LEU A 185 -16.95 -9.31 3.55
N ARG A 186 -18.27 -9.27 3.73
CA ARG A 186 -18.88 -8.44 4.77
C ARG A 186 -18.30 -8.82 6.14
N ARG A 187 -18.41 -7.93 7.10
CA ARG A 187 -17.87 -8.17 8.46
C ARG A 187 -18.43 -9.44 9.12
N ASP A 188 -19.63 -9.88 8.75
CA ASP A 188 -20.27 -11.11 9.21
C ASP A 188 -19.86 -12.37 8.43
N GLY A 189 -18.92 -12.27 7.48
CA GLY A 189 -18.46 -13.36 6.65
C GLY A 189 -19.35 -13.70 5.46
N THR A 190 -20.37 -12.88 5.17
CA THR A 190 -21.25 -13.07 4.00
C THR A 190 -20.67 -12.38 2.75
N PRO A 191 -20.85 -12.93 1.55
CA PRO A 191 -20.44 -12.27 0.31
C PRO A 191 -21.26 -11.01 0.03
N LEU A 192 -20.69 -10.02 -0.63
CA LEU A 192 -21.37 -8.81 -1.03
C LEU A 192 -22.47 -9.10 -2.06
N ASP A 193 -22.16 -9.95 -3.03
CA ASP A 193 -23.11 -10.51 -4.00
C ASP A 193 -23.12 -12.06 -3.88
N PRO A 194 -24.20 -12.64 -3.32
CA PRO A 194 -24.29 -14.09 -3.14
C PRO A 194 -24.27 -14.91 -4.44
N ASN A 195 -24.58 -14.28 -5.57
CA ASN A 195 -24.60 -14.91 -6.89
C ASN A 195 -23.41 -14.48 -7.76
N GLY A 196 -22.61 -13.53 -7.28
CA GLY A 196 -21.48 -12.95 -8.00
C GLY A 196 -20.19 -13.73 -7.82
N THR A 197 -19.26 -13.43 -8.72
CA THR A 197 -17.87 -13.89 -8.63
C THR A 197 -17.02 -12.94 -7.75
N HIS A 198 -17.61 -11.85 -7.31
CA HIS A 198 -16.98 -10.81 -6.50
C HIS A 198 -17.49 -10.85 -5.05
N PRO A 199 -16.67 -10.45 -4.09
CA PRO A 199 -17.06 -10.37 -2.68
C PRO A 199 -18.16 -9.35 -2.42
#